data_0981ffe65d6d515c36eb7cc5dbb8cdc3
#
_entry.id   0981ffe65d6d515c36eb7cc5dbb8cdc3
#
_cell.length_a   1.000
_cell.length_b   1.000
_cell.length_c   1.000
_cell.angle_alpha   90.00
_cell.angle_beta   90.00
_cell.angle_gamma   90.00
#
_symmetry.space_group_name_H-M   'P 1'
#
loop_
_entity.id
_entity.type
_entity.pdbx_description
1 polymer ?
#
loop_
_entity_poly.entity_id
_entity_poly.type
_entity_poly.pdbx_seq_one_letter_code
_entity_poly.pdbx_strand_id
1 'polypeptide(L)'
;MAEIPAETAATALPPRTGGLAVAATIVAFGFVGSRLLGVVRSIVIANQFGTSADYEAYVVAFRIPDLIFQVLAGATLGSAFIPVFARLYRRENEARAWELASKVMTLITAATAALCLLAFLLAPWLVPLTAPGLDNEGKAVFLTRFMLLSPLLFAMSGMVTGILNARQLFFLPALAPMLYNLAIIFGAVVLAEEWGINGLAAGVVIGAGLHLLVQVPGLVRERMKFRPSFDWRDGAVREVGRLMGPRVIGLAAAQLNFV
;
A
#
# COMPACT_ATOMS: atom_id res chain seq x y z
N MET A 1 -62.09 3.36 5.65
CA MET A 1 -61.24 2.54 4.79
C MET A 1 -60.55 3.55 3.89
N ALA A 2 -59.36 4.01 4.31
CA ALA A 2 -58.59 5.06 3.65
C ALA A 2 -57.49 4.34 2.82
N GLU A 3 -57.53 4.58 1.51
CA GLU A 3 -56.53 4.12 0.54
C GLU A 3 -55.23 4.81 0.81
N ILE A 4 -54.18 4.03 1.03
CA ILE A 4 -52.77 4.48 1.09
C ILE A 4 -52.34 4.73 -0.37
N PRO A 5 -51.90 5.91 -0.76
CA PRO A 5 -51.37 6.11 -2.10
C PRO A 5 -50.08 5.30 -2.29
N ALA A 6 -50.02 4.56 -3.37
CA ALA A 6 -48.78 3.89 -3.84
C ALA A 6 -47.81 4.95 -4.34
N GLU A 7 -47.00 5.48 -3.43
CA GLU A 7 -46.00 6.49 -3.74
C GLU A 7 -44.67 5.84 -4.15
N THR A 8 -44.43 6.03 -5.43
CA THR A 8 -43.10 6.21 -6.04
C THR A 8 -42.10 5.10 -5.79
N ALA A 9 -42.21 4.05 -6.55
CA ALA A 9 -41.00 3.28 -6.93
C ALA A 9 -40.01 4.25 -7.56
N ALA A 10 -39.08 4.74 -6.74
CA ALA A 10 -37.96 5.52 -7.22
C ALA A 10 -37.28 4.72 -8.34
N THR A 11 -37.39 5.20 -9.56
CA THR A 11 -36.73 4.71 -10.76
C THR A 11 -35.23 4.74 -10.50
N ALA A 12 -34.72 3.62 -9.97
CA ALA A 12 -33.30 3.36 -9.94
C ALA A 12 -32.85 3.32 -11.41
N LEU A 13 -32.11 4.34 -11.83
CA LEU A 13 -31.47 4.34 -13.13
C LEU A 13 -30.72 3.01 -13.28
N PRO A 14 -30.92 2.29 -14.39
CA PRO A 14 -30.22 1.03 -14.60
C PRO A 14 -28.71 1.29 -14.47
N PRO A 15 -27.96 0.42 -13.77
CA PRO A 15 -26.52 0.58 -13.67
C PRO A 15 -25.95 0.62 -15.09
N ARG A 16 -25.13 1.63 -15.38
CA ARG A 16 -24.40 1.72 -16.65
C ARG A 16 -23.51 0.49 -16.77
N THR A 17 -24.05 -0.59 -17.31
CA THR A 17 -23.38 -1.90 -17.46
C THR A 17 -22.06 -1.79 -18.19
N GLY A 18 -21.93 -0.89 -19.18
CA GLY A 18 -20.67 -0.61 -19.88
C GLY A 18 -19.56 -0.04 -18.99
N GLY A 19 -19.89 0.86 -18.05
CA GLY A 19 -18.89 1.43 -17.13
C GLY A 19 -18.33 0.40 -16.13
N LEU A 20 -19.18 -0.49 -15.63
CA LEU A 20 -18.77 -1.53 -14.70
C LEU A 20 -17.87 -2.60 -15.37
N ALA A 21 -18.23 -3.02 -16.60
CA ALA A 21 -17.42 -3.96 -17.36
C ALA A 21 -16.03 -3.39 -17.68
N VAL A 22 -15.94 -2.13 -18.12
CA VAL A 22 -14.65 -1.47 -18.37
C VAL A 22 -13.82 -1.36 -17.10
N ALA A 23 -14.41 -0.97 -15.96
CA ALA A 23 -13.73 -0.90 -14.68
C ALA A 23 -13.20 -2.29 -14.24
N ALA A 24 -14.03 -3.34 -14.36
CA ALA A 24 -13.62 -4.71 -14.06
C ALA A 24 -12.48 -5.19 -14.97
N THR A 25 -12.51 -4.86 -16.25
CA THR A 25 -11.45 -5.20 -17.22
C THR A 25 -10.14 -4.51 -16.86
N ILE A 26 -10.17 -3.22 -16.51
CA ILE A 26 -8.98 -2.46 -16.09
C ILE A 26 -8.35 -3.10 -14.84
N VAL A 27 -9.16 -3.40 -13.83
CA VAL A 27 -8.68 -4.02 -12.59
C VAL A 27 -8.12 -5.42 -12.87
N ALA A 28 -8.81 -6.25 -13.67
CA ALA A 28 -8.35 -7.57 -14.04
C ALA A 28 -7.03 -7.52 -14.82
N PHE A 29 -6.91 -6.62 -15.80
CA PHE A 29 -5.68 -6.42 -16.56
C PHE A 29 -4.51 -5.99 -15.67
N GLY A 30 -4.74 -5.02 -14.77
CA GLY A 30 -3.72 -4.58 -13.81
C GLY A 30 -3.30 -5.70 -12.87
N PHE A 31 -4.25 -6.50 -12.37
CA PHE A 31 -3.97 -7.63 -11.50
C PHE A 31 -3.15 -8.72 -12.22
N VAL A 32 -3.59 -9.16 -13.39
CA VAL A 32 -2.90 -10.19 -14.20
C VAL A 32 -1.52 -9.68 -14.62
N GLY A 33 -1.44 -8.44 -15.14
CA GLY A 33 -0.18 -7.84 -15.55
C GLY A 33 0.83 -7.73 -14.39
N SER A 34 0.37 -7.31 -13.20
CA SER A 34 1.22 -7.26 -12.01
C SER A 34 1.68 -8.65 -11.56
N ARG A 35 0.83 -9.68 -11.66
CA ARG A 35 1.21 -11.06 -11.33
C ARG A 35 2.24 -11.61 -12.29
N LEU A 36 2.07 -11.40 -13.59
CA LEU A 36 3.03 -11.82 -14.61
C LEU A 36 4.38 -11.10 -14.42
N LEU A 37 4.36 -9.79 -14.21
CA LEU A 37 5.58 -9.03 -13.91
C LEU A 37 6.24 -9.49 -12.60
N GLY A 38 5.45 -9.90 -11.61
CA GLY A 38 5.97 -10.49 -10.37
C GLY A 38 6.71 -11.81 -10.61
N VAL A 39 6.21 -12.66 -11.50
CA VAL A 39 6.90 -13.91 -11.91
C VAL A 39 8.19 -13.56 -12.65
N VAL A 40 8.14 -12.67 -13.65
CA VAL A 40 9.33 -12.22 -14.39
C VAL A 40 10.38 -11.65 -13.44
N ARG A 41 9.98 -10.79 -12.50
CA ARG A 41 10.85 -10.25 -11.44
C ARG A 41 11.54 -11.36 -10.67
N SER A 42 10.78 -12.37 -10.22
CA SER A 42 11.35 -13.48 -9.44
C SER A 42 12.36 -14.29 -10.24
N ILE A 43 12.10 -14.55 -11.54
CA ILE A 43 13.03 -15.24 -12.44
C ILE A 43 14.30 -14.40 -12.63
N VAL A 44 14.16 -13.10 -12.88
CA VAL A 44 15.30 -12.18 -13.06
C VAL A 44 16.19 -12.15 -11.83
N ILE A 45 15.59 -12.01 -10.64
CA ILE A 45 16.31 -11.98 -9.36
C ILE A 45 17.04 -13.33 -9.15
N ALA A 46 16.36 -14.46 -9.38
CA ALA A 46 16.94 -15.78 -9.21
C ALA A 46 18.12 -16.02 -10.16
N ASN A 47 18.03 -15.57 -11.41
CA ASN A 47 19.11 -15.67 -12.38
C ASN A 47 20.30 -14.77 -12.03
N GLN A 48 20.05 -13.58 -11.50
CA GLN A 48 21.10 -12.60 -11.21
C GLN A 48 21.86 -12.91 -9.92
N PHE A 49 21.15 -13.36 -8.87
CA PHE A 49 21.73 -13.51 -7.54
C PHE A 49 21.83 -14.95 -7.06
N GLY A 50 21.05 -15.87 -7.64
CA GLY A 50 21.04 -17.29 -7.27
C GLY A 50 20.76 -17.51 -5.79
N THR A 51 21.61 -18.31 -5.14
CA THR A 51 21.60 -18.60 -3.68
C THR A 51 22.79 -17.94 -2.97
N SER A 52 23.19 -16.75 -3.41
CA SER A 52 24.33 -16.05 -2.81
C SER A 52 24.00 -15.56 -1.38
N ALA A 53 25.04 -15.47 -0.53
CA ALA A 53 24.90 -14.92 0.81
C ALA A 53 24.35 -13.47 0.82
N ASP A 54 24.63 -12.71 -0.22
CA ASP A 54 24.08 -11.36 -0.41
C ASP A 54 22.56 -11.37 -0.67
N TYR A 55 22.09 -12.33 -1.45
CA TYR A 55 20.66 -12.49 -1.69
C TYR A 55 19.93 -12.99 -0.43
N GLU A 56 20.55 -13.87 0.33
CA GLU A 56 20.02 -14.28 1.63
C GLU A 56 19.87 -13.08 2.58
N ALA A 57 20.92 -12.25 2.69
CA ALA A 57 20.86 -11.02 3.48
C ALA A 57 19.72 -10.07 3.01
N TYR A 58 19.48 -9.95 1.69
CA TYR A 58 18.37 -9.18 1.14
C TYR A 58 17.00 -9.78 1.53
N VAL A 59 16.82 -11.09 1.41
CA VAL A 59 15.56 -11.76 1.77
C VAL A 59 15.23 -11.56 3.24
N VAL A 60 16.22 -11.70 4.12
CA VAL A 60 16.06 -11.43 5.55
C VAL A 60 15.73 -9.96 5.80
N ALA A 61 16.46 -9.06 5.15
CA ALA A 61 16.27 -7.62 5.28
C ALA A 61 14.86 -7.16 4.85
N PHE A 62 14.25 -7.84 3.88
CA PHE A 62 12.92 -7.49 3.37
C PHE A 62 11.78 -7.83 4.35
N ARG A 63 11.98 -8.79 5.27
CA ARG A 63 10.95 -9.29 6.19
C ARG A 63 10.33 -8.19 7.05
N ILE A 64 11.17 -7.35 7.68
CA ILE A 64 10.71 -6.30 8.60
C ILE A 64 9.95 -5.19 7.86
N PRO A 65 10.45 -4.59 6.74
CA PRO A 65 9.68 -3.67 5.92
C PRO A 65 8.34 -4.24 5.43
N ASP A 66 8.35 -5.49 4.96
CA ASP A 66 7.14 -6.17 4.45
C ASP A 66 6.10 -6.40 5.56
N LEU A 67 6.53 -6.79 6.76
CA LEU A 67 5.66 -6.95 7.92
C LEU A 67 4.99 -5.62 8.30
N ILE A 68 5.74 -4.52 8.36
CA ILE A 68 5.19 -3.18 8.63
C ILE A 68 4.17 -2.80 7.56
N PHE A 69 4.49 -3.03 6.29
CA PHE A 69 3.56 -2.79 5.18
C PHE A 69 2.28 -3.61 5.31
N GLN A 70 2.37 -4.91 5.54
CA GLN A 70 1.20 -5.79 5.64
C GLN A 70 0.29 -5.41 6.79
N VAL A 71 0.84 -5.07 7.95
CA VAL A 71 0.06 -4.72 9.15
C VAL A 71 -0.64 -3.37 8.99
N LEU A 72 0.04 -2.35 8.47
CA LEU A 72 -0.49 -0.98 8.46
C LEU A 72 -1.11 -0.56 7.13
N ALA A 73 -0.46 -0.87 6.02
CA ALA A 73 -0.85 -0.38 4.69
C ALA A 73 -1.61 -1.40 3.85
N GLY A 74 -1.62 -2.67 4.27
CA GLY A 74 -2.27 -3.77 3.56
C GLY A 74 -3.78 -3.60 3.40
N ALA A 75 -4.50 -4.70 3.25
CA ALA A 75 -5.94 -4.76 2.97
C ALA A 75 -6.86 -3.98 3.94
N THR A 76 -6.31 -3.48 5.07
CA THR A 76 -7.04 -2.76 6.11
C THR A 76 -7.51 -1.38 5.67
N LEU A 77 -6.68 -0.62 4.94
CA LEU A 77 -7.02 0.74 4.50
C LEU A 77 -8.18 0.77 3.51
N GLY A 78 -8.11 -0.03 2.44
CA GLY A 78 -9.15 -0.05 1.43
C GLY A 78 -10.52 -0.39 1.99
N SER A 79 -10.60 -1.38 2.86
CA SER A 79 -11.88 -1.90 3.37
C SER A 79 -12.46 -1.12 4.54
N ALA A 80 -11.66 -0.37 5.29
CA ALA A 80 -12.13 0.47 6.39
C ALA A 80 -12.37 1.93 5.95
N PHE A 81 -11.46 2.48 5.16
CA PHE A 81 -11.50 3.88 4.74
C PHE A 81 -12.52 4.13 3.62
N ILE A 82 -12.53 3.28 2.56
CA ILE A 82 -13.36 3.51 1.37
C ILE A 82 -14.86 3.70 1.70
N PRO A 83 -15.51 2.86 2.53
CA PRO A 83 -16.93 3.03 2.82
C PRO A 83 -17.24 4.35 3.51
N VAL A 84 -16.41 4.77 4.48
CA VAL A 84 -16.60 6.00 5.26
C VAL A 84 -16.39 7.22 4.36
N PHE A 85 -15.29 7.23 3.58
CA PHE A 85 -15.00 8.30 2.63
C PHE A 85 -16.10 8.45 1.58
N ALA A 86 -16.52 7.35 0.95
CA ALA A 86 -17.56 7.38 -0.09
C ALA A 86 -18.91 7.82 0.46
N ARG A 87 -19.24 7.49 1.71
CA ARG A 87 -20.45 7.97 2.39
C ARG A 87 -20.42 9.48 2.58
N LEU A 88 -19.33 10.02 3.16
CA LEU A 88 -19.16 11.46 3.37
C LEU A 88 -19.17 12.21 2.06
N TYR A 89 -18.46 11.72 1.04
CA TYR A 89 -18.38 12.35 -0.26
C TYR A 89 -19.75 12.50 -0.94
N ARG A 90 -20.63 11.48 -0.83
CA ARG A 90 -21.94 11.47 -1.48
C ARG A 90 -23.05 12.15 -0.68
N ARG A 91 -23.02 12.07 0.66
CA ARG A 91 -24.16 12.43 1.52
C ARG A 91 -23.99 13.74 2.28
N GLU A 92 -22.76 14.08 2.66
CA GLU A 92 -22.56 15.22 3.55
C GLU A 92 -21.94 16.41 2.81
N ASN A 93 -20.68 16.33 2.44
CA ASN A 93 -19.96 17.40 1.76
C ASN A 93 -18.60 16.86 1.26
N GLU A 94 -18.24 17.22 0.05
CA GLU A 94 -16.94 16.89 -0.54
C GLU A 94 -15.78 17.38 0.35
N ALA A 95 -15.86 18.59 0.91
CA ALA A 95 -14.83 19.13 1.79
C ALA A 95 -14.62 18.27 3.05
N ARG A 96 -15.69 17.71 3.61
CA ARG A 96 -15.62 16.83 4.79
C ARG A 96 -14.95 15.51 4.47
N ALA A 97 -15.18 14.96 3.27
CA ALA A 97 -14.50 13.74 2.82
C ALA A 97 -13.00 13.99 2.64
N TRP A 98 -12.59 15.12 2.07
CA TRP A 98 -11.18 15.48 1.91
C TRP A 98 -10.48 15.76 3.26
N GLU A 99 -11.22 16.32 4.20
CA GLU A 99 -10.73 16.49 5.58
C GLU A 99 -10.45 15.14 6.24
N LEU A 100 -11.38 14.17 6.14
CA LEU A 100 -11.17 12.81 6.61
C LEU A 100 -9.95 12.17 5.94
N ALA A 101 -9.85 12.27 4.61
CA ALA A 101 -8.71 11.70 3.85
C ALA A 101 -7.38 12.27 4.35
N SER A 102 -7.31 13.58 4.57
CA SER A 102 -6.12 14.26 5.08
C SER A 102 -5.74 13.80 6.48
N LYS A 103 -6.72 13.72 7.41
CA LYS A 103 -6.52 13.26 8.78
C LYS A 103 -6.03 11.81 8.83
N VAL A 104 -6.72 10.91 8.13
CA VAL A 104 -6.37 9.48 8.11
C VAL A 104 -5.00 9.27 7.46
N MET A 105 -4.72 9.93 6.34
CA MET A 105 -3.39 9.88 5.68
C MET A 105 -2.29 10.35 6.62
N THR A 106 -2.48 11.48 7.32
CA THR A 106 -1.51 12.02 8.28
C THR A 106 -1.24 11.03 9.41
N LEU A 107 -2.31 10.50 10.03
CA LEU A 107 -2.18 9.58 11.16
C LEU A 107 -1.51 8.26 10.77
N ILE A 108 -1.87 7.67 9.63
CA ILE A 108 -1.28 6.42 9.17
C ILE A 108 0.17 6.61 8.77
N THR A 109 0.48 7.70 8.05
CA THR A 109 1.86 8.01 7.67
C THR A 109 2.72 8.23 8.91
N ALA A 110 2.21 8.95 9.91
CA ALA A 110 2.92 9.17 11.17
C ALA A 110 3.12 7.87 11.97
N ALA A 111 2.09 7.01 12.04
CA ALA A 111 2.20 5.71 12.71
C ALA A 111 3.21 4.81 11.99
N THR A 112 3.16 4.77 10.65
CA THR A 112 4.15 4.01 9.84
C THR A 112 5.55 4.57 10.04
N ALA A 113 5.73 5.90 10.04
CA ALA A 113 7.02 6.54 10.26
C ALA A 113 7.58 6.20 11.65
N ALA A 114 6.74 6.22 12.69
CA ALA A 114 7.14 5.85 14.05
C ALA A 114 7.60 4.38 14.13
N LEU A 115 6.86 3.46 13.48
CA LEU A 115 7.25 2.04 13.43
C LEU A 115 8.52 1.82 12.58
N CYS A 116 8.65 2.50 11.47
CA CYS A 116 9.87 2.45 10.65
C CYS A 116 11.08 3.00 11.43
N LEU A 117 10.92 4.09 12.16
CA LEU A 117 11.97 4.63 13.01
C LEU A 117 12.36 3.66 14.14
N LEU A 118 11.38 3.06 14.80
CA LEU A 118 11.62 2.04 15.82
C LEU A 118 12.36 0.84 15.22
N ALA A 119 11.88 0.31 14.09
CA ALA A 119 12.53 -0.78 13.38
C ALA A 119 13.95 -0.41 12.90
N PHE A 120 14.17 0.81 12.44
CA PHE A 120 15.49 1.31 12.06
C PHE A 120 16.49 1.29 13.22
N LEU A 121 16.05 1.75 14.40
CA LEU A 121 16.87 1.74 15.61
C LEU A 121 17.12 0.31 16.10
N LEU A 122 16.10 -0.54 16.07
CA LEU A 122 16.17 -1.92 16.56
C LEU A 122 16.70 -2.92 15.52
N ALA A 123 16.95 -2.52 14.26
CA ALA A 123 17.42 -3.43 13.20
C ALA A 123 18.61 -4.30 13.59
N PRO A 124 19.65 -3.81 14.34
CA PRO A 124 20.77 -4.66 14.76
C PRO A 124 20.39 -5.83 15.69
N TRP A 125 19.25 -5.73 16.37
CA TRP A 125 18.74 -6.81 17.25
C TRP A 125 17.66 -7.64 16.56
N LEU A 126 16.84 -7.00 15.73
CA LEU A 126 15.75 -7.68 15.03
C LEU A 126 16.25 -8.60 13.92
N VAL A 127 17.28 -8.21 13.18
CA VAL A 127 17.82 -9.03 12.08
C VAL A 127 18.37 -10.35 12.57
N PRO A 128 19.29 -10.41 13.57
CA PRO A 128 19.77 -11.68 14.12
C PRO A 128 18.64 -12.52 14.75
N LEU A 129 17.62 -11.88 15.31
CA LEU A 129 16.48 -12.59 15.90
C LEU A 129 15.64 -13.30 14.82
N THR A 130 15.48 -12.69 13.64
CA THR A 130 14.69 -13.26 12.53
C THR A 130 15.47 -14.25 11.66
N ALA A 131 16.81 -14.23 11.71
CA ALA A 131 17.68 -15.13 10.98
C ALA A 131 18.97 -15.40 11.78
N PRO A 132 18.92 -16.27 12.82
CA PRO A 132 20.10 -16.61 13.60
C PRO A 132 21.15 -17.31 12.73
N GLY A 133 22.40 -16.86 12.81
CA GLY A 133 23.52 -17.45 12.06
C GLY A 133 23.63 -17.00 10.60
N LEU A 134 23.07 -15.87 10.25
CA LEU A 134 23.24 -15.27 8.93
C LEU A 134 24.69 -14.78 8.73
N ASP A 135 25.37 -15.23 7.68
CA ASP A 135 26.78 -14.89 7.42
C ASP A 135 27.01 -13.37 7.24
N ASN A 136 26.07 -12.65 6.66
CA ASN A 136 26.16 -11.22 6.33
C ASN A 136 25.18 -10.34 7.14
N GLU A 137 25.15 -10.50 8.47
CA GLU A 137 24.24 -9.74 9.35
C GLU A 137 24.35 -8.21 9.15
N GLY A 138 25.57 -7.67 9.07
CA GLY A 138 25.80 -6.24 8.88
C GLY A 138 25.17 -5.71 7.60
N LYS A 139 25.25 -6.48 6.50
CA LYS A 139 24.62 -6.13 5.23
C LYS A 139 23.10 -6.20 5.35
N ALA A 140 22.55 -7.23 5.99
CA ALA A 140 21.12 -7.36 6.20
C ALA A 140 20.56 -6.21 7.04
N VAL A 141 21.26 -5.77 8.09
CA VAL A 141 20.91 -4.59 8.90
C VAL A 141 20.89 -3.33 8.05
N PHE A 142 21.92 -3.10 7.23
CA PHE A 142 22.00 -1.96 6.33
C PHE A 142 20.84 -1.96 5.33
N LEU A 143 20.59 -3.09 4.64
CA LEU A 143 19.51 -3.24 3.68
C LEU A 143 18.14 -3.06 4.33
N THR A 144 17.92 -3.62 5.54
CA THR A 144 16.68 -3.41 6.30
C THR A 144 16.43 -1.92 6.51
N ARG A 145 17.43 -1.20 7.06
CA ARG A 145 17.32 0.25 7.30
C ARG A 145 17.01 1.03 6.05
N PHE A 146 17.67 0.69 4.94
CA PHE A 146 17.44 1.34 3.65
C PHE A 146 16.03 1.07 3.13
N MET A 147 15.57 -0.18 3.17
CA MET A 147 14.27 -0.58 2.65
C MET A 147 13.08 -0.15 3.53
N LEU A 148 13.30 0.24 4.81
CA LEU A 148 12.25 0.82 5.66
C LEU A 148 11.62 2.11 5.08
N LEU A 149 12.23 2.72 4.09
CA LEU A 149 11.63 3.83 3.35
C LEU A 149 10.42 3.36 2.50
N SER A 150 10.42 2.10 2.04
CA SER A 150 9.36 1.58 1.18
C SER A 150 7.99 1.46 1.87
N PRO A 151 7.82 0.92 3.10
CA PRO A 151 6.51 0.90 3.75
C PRO A 151 5.96 2.29 4.04
N LEU A 152 6.81 3.30 4.25
CA LEU A 152 6.34 4.68 4.40
C LEU A 152 5.71 5.21 3.11
N LEU A 153 6.38 5.00 1.97
CA LEU A 153 5.85 5.34 0.64
C LEU A 153 4.57 4.56 0.32
N PHE A 154 4.53 3.27 0.66
CA PHE A 154 3.35 2.44 0.48
C PHE A 154 2.18 2.82 1.37
N ALA A 155 2.40 3.29 2.61
CA ALA A 155 1.33 3.79 3.47
C ALA A 155 0.61 4.98 2.82
N MET A 156 1.37 5.93 2.28
CA MET A 156 0.82 7.06 1.52
C MET A 156 0.11 6.58 0.25
N SER A 157 0.77 5.70 -0.50
CA SER A 157 0.24 5.17 -1.77
C SER A 157 -1.05 4.35 -1.59
N GLY A 158 -1.15 3.57 -0.51
CA GLY A 158 -2.35 2.82 -0.16
C GLY A 158 -3.54 3.73 0.13
N MET A 159 -3.32 4.87 0.80
CA MET A 159 -4.36 5.88 1.01
C MET A 159 -4.82 6.49 -0.32
N VAL A 160 -3.86 6.84 -1.20
CA VAL A 160 -4.18 7.36 -2.53
C VAL A 160 -4.97 6.34 -3.34
N THR A 161 -4.54 5.08 -3.35
CA THR A 161 -5.28 3.96 -3.95
C THR A 161 -6.72 3.89 -3.41
N GLY A 162 -6.91 3.98 -2.09
CA GLY A 162 -8.23 3.99 -1.45
C GLY A 162 -9.12 5.13 -1.92
N ILE A 163 -8.57 6.34 -1.99
CA ILE A 163 -9.27 7.53 -2.49
C ILE A 163 -9.70 7.36 -3.95
N LEU A 164 -8.76 6.98 -4.82
CA LEU A 164 -9.02 6.81 -6.25
C LEU A 164 -10.05 5.70 -6.50
N ASN A 165 -9.97 4.59 -5.78
CA ASN A 165 -10.94 3.49 -5.86
C ASN A 165 -12.34 3.94 -5.38
N ALA A 166 -12.42 4.73 -4.30
CA ALA A 166 -13.68 5.31 -3.83
C ALA A 166 -14.31 6.27 -4.88
N ARG A 167 -13.47 6.90 -5.70
CA ARG A 167 -13.85 7.76 -6.82
C ARG A 167 -14.07 7.00 -8.14
N GLN A 168 -13.96 5.66 -8.13
CA GLN A 168 -14.06 4.79 -9.31
C GLN A 168 -12.98 5.07 -10.38
N LEU A 169 -11.83 5.59 -9.98
CA LEU A 169 -10.68 5.84 -10.83
C LEU A 169 -9.68 4.68 -10.69
N PHE A 170 -9.96 3.55 -11.32
CA PHE A 170 -9.23 2.30 -11.12
C PHE A 170 -7.93 2.18 -11.93
N PHE A 171 -7.76 2.96 -13.01
CA PHE A 171 -6.66 2.80 -13.94
C PHE A 171 -5.29 3.04 -13.30
N LEU A 172 -5.10 4.17 -12.62
CA LEU A 172 -3.83 4.51 -11.99
C LEU A 172 -3.48 3.55 -10.83
N PRO A 173 -4.40 3.20 -9.92
CA PRO A 173 -4.19 2.14 -8.95
C PRO A 173 -3.83 0.78 -9.54
N ALA A 174 -4.42 0.40 -10.68
CA ALA A 174 -4.13 -0.86 -11.34
C ALA A 174 -2.72 -0.89 -11.99
N LEU A 175 -2.23 0.28 -12.44
CA LEU A 175 -0.90 0.43 -13.03
C LEU A 175 0.23 0.45 -11.97
N ALA A 176 -0.06 0.94 -10.77
CA ALA A 176 0.94 1.17 -9.74
C ALA A 176 1.74 -0.10 -9.35
N PRO A 177 1.14 -1.29 -9.10
CA PRO A 177 1.90 -2.50 -8.80
C PRO A 177 2.74 -3.01 -9.98
N MET A 178 2.38 -2.68 -11.22
CA MET A 178 3.17 -3.03 -12.39
C MET A 178 4.46 -2.22 -12.42
N LEU A 179 4.39 -0.92 -12.18
CA LEU A 179 5.57 -0.04 -12.09
C LEU A 179 6.48 -0.42 -10.92
N TYR A 180 5.92 -0.86 -9.81
CA TYR A 180 6.70 -1.39 -8.70
C TYR A 180 7.54 -2.60 -9.12
N ASN A 181 6.92 -3.59 -9.80
CA ASN A 181 7.65 -4.75 -10.28
C ASN A 181 8.71 -4.39 -11.34
N LEU A 182 8.40 -3.47 -12.26
CA LEU A 182 9.35 -2.99 -13.27
C LEU A 182 10.56 -2.29 -12.63
N ALA A 183 10.35 -1.49 -11.59
CA ALA A 183 11.44 -0.84 -10.87
C ALA A 183 12.36 -1.84 -10.17
N ILE A 184 11.82 -2.91 -9.60
CA ILE A 184 12.63 -3.97 -9.00
C ILE A 184 13.43 -4.72 -10.07
N ILE A 185 12.81 -5.03 -11.23
CA ILE A 185 13.52 -5.63 -12.36
C ILE A 185 14.65 -4.71 -12.83
N PHE A 186 14.38 -3.42 -12.97
CA PHE A 186 15.40 -2.42 -13.30
C PHE A 186 16.52 -2.40 -12.26
N GLY A 187 16.18 -2.43 -10.97
CA GLY A 187 17.14 -2.53 -9.87
C GLY A 187 18.02 -3.77 -9.95
N ALA A 188 17.41 -4.92 -10.28
CA ALA A 188 18.12 -6.19 -10.41
C ALA A 188 19.04 -6.26 -11.64
N VAL A 189 18.61 -5.69 -12.78
CA VAL A 189 19.34 -5.82 -14.05
C VAL A 189 20.35 -4.69 -14.23
N VAL A 190 19.94 -3.45 -13.95
CA VAL A 190 20.76 -2.27 -14.28
C VAL A 190 21.55 -1.79 -13.06
N LEU A 191 20.88 -1.53 -11.93
CA LEU A 191 21.56 -0.97 -10.77
C LEU A 191 22.46 -1.99 -10.07
N ALA A 192 22.14 -3.27 -10.17
CA ALA A 192 22.93 -4.32 -9.56
C ALA A 192 24.29 -4.56 -10.28
N GLU A 193 24.47 -4.11 -11.51
CA GLU A 193 25.76 -4.18 -12.18
C GLU A 193 26.85 -3.39 -11.43
N GLU A 194 26.50 -2.21 -10.90
CA GLU A 194 27.45 -1.36 -10.16
C GLU A 194 27.33 -1.55 -8.64
N TRP A 195 26.11 -1.73 -8.12
CA TRP A 195 25.84 -1.69 -6.67
C TRP A 195 25.53 -3.09 -6.08
N GLY A 196 25.60 -4.15 -6.86
CA GLY A 196 25.28 -5.50 -6.42
C GLY A 196 23.87 -5.57 -5.83
N ILE A 197 23.74 -6.26 -4.70
CA ILE A 197 22.46 -6.43 -4.02
C ILE A 197 21.83 -5.10 -3.54
N ASN A 198 22.62 -4.06 -3.32
CA ASN A 198 22.11 -2.73 -2.97
C ASN A 198 21.32 -2.13 -4.13
N GLY A 199 21.67 -2.44 -5.38
CA GLY A 199 20.91 -2.04 -6.57
C GLY A 199 19.50 -2.67 -6.60
N LEU A 200 19.39 -3.94 -6.20
CA LEU A 200 18.09 -4.59 -6.04
C LEU A 200 17.25 -3.90 -4.95
N ALA A 201 17.84 -3.62 -3.79
CA ALA A 201 17.17 -2.90 -2.70
C ALA A 201 16.76 -1.48 -3.12
N ALA A 202 17.60 -0.78 -3.89
CA ALA A 202 17.26 0.52 -4.48
C ALA A 202 16.06 0.40 -5.43
N GLY A 203 15.98 -0.65 -6.23
CA GLY A 203 14.82 -0.95 -7.07
C GLY A 203 13.51 -1.07 -6.27
N VAL A 204 13.54 -1.66 -5.08
CA VAL A 204 12.39 -1.75 -4.17
C VAL A 204 11.93 -0.35 -3.73
N VAL A 205 12.85 0.50 -3.28
CA VAL A 205 12.52 1.84 -2.80
C VAL A 205 12.04 2.74 -3.93
N ILE A 206 12.73 2.71 -5.08
CA ILE A 206 12.31 3.43 -6.30
C ILE A 206 10.92 2.96 -6.73
N GLY A 207 10.69 1.64 -6.71
CA GLY A 207 9.40 1.06 -7.05
C GLY A 207 8.27 1.53 -6.13
N ALA A 208 8.52 1.60 -4.81
CA ALA A 208 7.55 2.15 -3.87
C ALA A 208 7.25 3.64 -4.16
N GLY A 209 8.28 4.41 -4.54
CA GLY A 209 8.13 5.79 -5.01
C GLY A 209 7.30 5.89 -6.28
N LEU A 210 7.59 5.09 -7.30
CA LEU A 210 6.82 5.06 -8.56
C LEU A 210 5.38 4.60 -8.34
N HIS A 211 5.15 3.63 -7.43
CA HIS A 211 3.82 3.19 -7.05
C HIS A 211 2.97 4.34 -6.47
N LEU A 212 3.57 5.23 -5.71
CA LEU A 212 2.91 6.45 -5.22
C LEU A 212 2.75 7.49 -6.34
N LEU A 213 3.84 7.81 -7.04
CA LEU A 213 3.91 8.91 -7.99
C LEU A 213 2.94 8.74 -9.16
N VAL A 214 2.77 7.53 -9.69
CA VAL A 214 1.85 7.27 -10.80
C VAL A 214 0.39 7.60 -10.46
N GLN A 215 0.04 7.60 -9.18
CA GLN A 215 -1.31 7.88 -8.71
C GLN A 215 -1.56 9.37 -8.42
N VAL A 216 -0.49 10.17 -8.24
CA VAL A 216 -0.60 11.62 -7.95
C VAL A 216 -1.43 12.39 -8.98
N PRO A 217 -1.29 12.15 -10.32
CA PRO A 217 -2.14 12.83 -11.29
C PRO A 217 -3.64 12.62 -11.06
N GLY A 218 -4.04 11.46 -10.53
CA GLY A 218 -5.43 11.18 -10.15
C GLY A 218 -5.91 12.09 -9.02
N LEU A 219 -5.09 12.32 -7.99
CA LEU A 219 -5.43 13.24 -6.89
C LEU A 219 -5.50 14.70 -7.36
N VAL A 220 -4.56 15.10 -8.23
CA VAL A 220 -4.55 16.45 -8.79
C VAL A 220 -5.83 16.71 -9.60
N ARG A 221 -6.26 15.73 -10.42
CA ARG A 221 -7.51 15.79 -11.18
C ARG A 221 -8.72 15.91 -10.28
N GLU A 222 -8.75 15.21 -9.15
CA GLU A 222 -9.81 15.27 -8.16
C GLU A 222 -9.73 16.53 -7.28
N ARG A 223 -8.77 17.42 -7.52
CA ARG A 223 -8.58 18.67 -6.76
C ARG A 223 -8.46 18.48 -5.25
N MET A 224 -7.85 17.37 -4.84
CA MET A 224 -7.62 17.09 -3.43
C MET A 224 -6.83 18.22 -2.78
N LYS A 225 -7.37 18.78 -1.70
CA LYS A 225 -6.67 19.75 -0.84
C LYS A 225 -6.17 19.00 0.39
N PHE A 226 -4.90 18.57 0.35
CA PHE A 226 -4.28 17.92 1.51
C PHE A 226 -4.00 18.96 2.60
N ARG A 227 -4.52 18.71 3.80
CA ARG A 227 -4.28 19.52 5.01
C ARG A 227 -3.86 18.59 6.14
N PRO A 228 -2.56 18.47 6.45
CA PRO A 228 -2.08 17.61 7.53
C PRO A 228 -2.79 17.94 8.85
N SER A 229 -3.31 16.92 9.52
CA SER A 229 -3.99 17.08 10.78
C SER A 229 -3.91 15.81 11.61
N PHE A 230 -3.56 15.94 12.89
CA PHE A 230 -3.48 14.85 13.87
C PHE A 230 -4.76 14.69 14.70
N ASP A 231 -5.90 15.21 14.20
CA ASP A 231 -7.18 15.13 14.91
C ASP A 231 -7.75 13.68 14.88
N TRP A 232 -7.26 12.86 15.80
CA TRP A 232 -7.74 11.50 16.04
C TRP A 232 -9.10 11.44 16.78
N ARG A 233 -9.60 12.59 17.29
CA ARG A 233 -10.86 12.69 18.01
C ARG A 233 -12.07 12.84 17.09
N ASP A 234 -11.86 13.13 15.84
CA ASP A 234 -12.90 13.20 14.83
C ASP A 234 -13.71 11.89 14.75
N GLY A 235 -15.03 11.99 14.73
CA GLY A 235 -15.94 10.83 14.74
C GLY A 235 -15.73 9.90 13.53
N ALA A 236 -15.49 10.46 12.33
CA ALA A 236 -15.25 9.67 11.12
C ALA A 236 -13.86 8.99 11.14
N VAL A 237 -12.84 9.65 11.72
CA VAL A 237 -11.52 9.05 11.94
C VAL A 237 -11.61 7.88 12.92
N ARG A 238 -12.36 8.05 14.03
CA ARG A 238 -12.61 6.96 15.00
C ARG A 238 -13.37 5.79 14.38
N GLU A 239 -14.31 6.05 13.48
CA GLU A 239 -15.04 5.01 12.76
C GLU A 239 -14.07 4.19 11.89
N VAL A 240 -13.20 4.85 11.11
CA VAL A 240 -12.15 4.17 10.33
C VAL A 240 -11.24 3.36 11.25
N GLY A 241 -10.76 3.93 12.36
CA GLY A 241 -9.92 3.24 13.35
C GLY A 241 -10.59 2.00 13.95
N ARG A 242 -11.88 2.08 14.28
CA ARG A 242 -12.65 0.94 14.81
C ARG A 242 -12.78 -0.18 13.79
N LEU A 243 -12.93 0.14 12.50
CA LEU A 243 -13.00 -0.86 11.43
C LEU A 243 -11.62 -1.46 11.13
N MET A 244 -10.55 -0.69 11.31
CA MET A 244 -9.16 -1.15 11.09
C MET A 244 -8.65 -2.04 12.24
N GLY A 245 -8.94 -1.69 13.49
CA GLY A 245 -8.34 -2.31 14.68
C GLY A 245 -8.37 -3.83 14.67
N PRO A 246 -9.54 -4.49 14.57
CA PRO A 246 -9.64 -5.95 14.56
C PRO A 246 -8.85 -6.61 13.41
N ARG A 247 -8.76 -5.94 12.26
CA ARG A 247 -8.04 -6.47 11.09
C ARG A 247 -6.52 -6.38 11.26
N VAL A 248 -6.04 -5.26 11.80
CA VAL A 248 -4.62 -5.08 12.13
C VAL A 248 -4.19 -6.15 13.14
N ILE A 249 -4.98 -6.39 14.20
CA ILE A 249 -4.69 -7.44 15.19
C ILE A 249 -4.70 -8.83 14.54
N GLY A 250 -5.69 -9.13 13.70
CA GLY A 250 -5.78 -10.41 13.00
C GLY A 250 -4.60 -10.67 12.05
N LEU A 251 -4.17 -9.65 11.29
CA LEU A 251 -3.01 -9.74 10.41
C LEU A 251 -1.71 -9.86 11.20
N ALA A 252 -1.54 -9.07 12.27
CA ALA A 252 -0.36 -9.17 13.11
C ALA A 252 -0.24 -10.56 13.76
N ALA A 253 -1.34 -11.11 14.28
CA ALA A 253 -1.37 -12.46 14.85
C ALA A 253 -1.06 -13.54 13.80
N ALA A 254 -1.58 -13.41 12.57
CA ALA A 254 -1.26 -14.32 11.48
C ALA A 254 0.22 -14.28 11.10
N GLN A 255 0.84 -13.10 11.07
CA GLN A 255 2.27 -12.94 10.74
C GLN A 255 3.20 -13.50 11.82
N LEU A 256 2.83 -13.37 13.10
CA LEU A 256 3.62 -13.96 14.20
C LEU A 256 3.65 -15.50 14.18
N ASN A 257 2.69 -16.14 13.51
CA ASN A 257 2.66 -17.60 13.38
C ASN A 257 3.55 -18.13 12.24
N PHE A 258 4.14 -17.25 11.42
CA PHE A 258 5.08 -17.59 10.33
C PHE A 258 6.54 -17.32 10.67
N VAL A 259 6.85 -16.82 11.86
CA VAL A 259 8.18 -16.62 12.42
C VAL A 259 8.50 -17.72 13.41
#